data_293668df1d8461bf218729b51f9eabe1
#
_entry.id   293668df1d8461bf218729b51f9eabe1
#
_cell.length_a   1.000
_cell.length_b   1.000
_cell.length_c   1.000
_cell.angle_alpha   90.00
_cell.angle_beta   90.00
_cell.angle_gamma   90.00
#
_symmetry.space_group_name_H-M   'P 1'
#
loop_
_entity.id
_entity.type
_entity.pdbx_description
1 polymer ?
#
loop_
_entity_poly.entity_id
_entity_poly.type
_entity_poly.pdbx_seq_one_letter_code
_entity_poly.pdbx_strand_id
1 'polypeptide(L)'
;GGQFQLSYRGNALQLKGDARLNGLPSQIEWRSDGDKPSVATIRATLDEAQRQRRGIDLKPMLTGPVIATVSATFEKNKPPDIDVGIDLTPARVEGLPPGFIKRAGQTSRASFDYAQRGERIVLDDFSLDLGPVALRGKVELGKDGALQKAEFEQFRLSPGDNARATLEKQRNTTRVNVRGNSFDLRPFLRGVQSGKIDEAKTPDVDLDIQATVLVGFSSELI
;
A
#
# COMPACT_ATOMS: atom_id res chain seq x y z
N GLY A 1 27.42 -1.00 -11.78
CA GLY A 1 28.43 -1.74 -11.01
C GLY A 1 27.92 -2.05 -9.63
N GLY A 2 28.38 -3.15 -9.03
CA GLY A 2 28.01 -3.58 -7.70
C GLY A 2 29.14 -4.45 -7.11
N GLN A 3 29.11 -4.62 -5.79
CA GLN A 3 30.00 -5.55 -5.09
C GLN A 3 29.13 -6.71 -4.59
N PHE A 4 29.56 -7.94 -4.93
CA PHE A 4 28.83 -9.14 -4.56
C PHE A 4 29.75 -10.12 -3.85
N GLN A 5 29.20 -10.78 -2.82
CA GLN A 5 29.80 -11.87 -2.13
C GLN A 5 29.00 -13.15 -2.45
N LEU A 6 29.68 -14.15 -2.96
CA LEU A 6 29.11 -15.47 -3.22
C LEU A 6 29.61 -16.45 -2.16
N SER A 7 28.72 -17.20 -1.56
CA SER A 7 29.04 -18.30 -0.66
C SER A 7 28.35 -19.59 -1.08
N TYR A 8 29.06 -20.69 -1.00
CA TYR A 8 28.55 -22.03 -1.33
C TYR A 8 28.87 -22.98 -0.16
N ARG A 9 27.83 -23.59 0.39
CA ARG A 9 27.97 -24.56 1.50
C ARG A 9 27.03 -25.74 1.30
N GLY A 10 27.58 -26.94 1.14
CA GLY A 10 26.76 -28.11 0.78
C GLY A 10 26.02 -27.87 -0.55
N ASN A 11 24.68 -27.94 -0.54
CA ASN A 11 23.83 -27.64 -1.70
C ASN A 11 23.28 -26.20 -1.69
N ALA A 12 23.65 -25.40 -0.71
CA ALA A 12 23.14 -24.04 -0.58
C ALA A 12 24.08 -23.01 -1.23
N LEU A 13 23.54 -22.19 -2.10
CA LEU A 13 24.19 -21.05 -2.73
C LEU A 13 23.56 -19.76 -2.22
N GLN A 14 24.38 -18.82 -1.79
CA GLN A 14 23.95 -17.50 -1.36
C GLN A 14 24.77 -16.41 -2.06
N LEU A 15 24.10 -15.47 -2.67
CA LEU A 15 24.66 -14.26 -3.23
C LEU A 15 24.14 -13.06 -2.44
N LYS A 16 25.03 -12.19 -1.96
CA LYS A 16 24.69 -10.91 -1.33
C LYS A 16 25.53 -9.80 -1.92
N GLY A 17 24.94 -8.63 -2.03
CA GLY A 17 25.71 -7.47 -2.48
C GLY A 17 24.88 -6.22 -2.63
N ASP A 18 25.60 -5.15 -2.93
CA ASP A 18 25.05 -3.85 -3.24
C ASP A 18 25.20 -3.58 -4.74
N ALA A 19 24.11 -3.14 -5.36
CA ALA A 19 24.08 -2.81 -6.77
C ALA A 19 23.20 -1.59 -7.06
N ARG A 20 23.29 -1.06 -8.26
CA ARG A 20 22.35 -0.04 -8.76
C ARG A 20 21.39 -0.68 -9.75
N LEU A 21 20.11 -0.77 -9.38
CA LEU A 21 19.04 -1.24 -10.26
C LEU A 21 18.31 -0.03 -10.85
N ASN A 22 18.43 0.19 -12.15
CA ASN A 22 17.86 1.37 -12.81
C ASN A 22 18.21 2.68 -12.10
N GLY A 23 19.50 2.83 -11.69
CA GLY A 23 19.99 4.01 -10.97
C GLY A 23 19.64 4.06 -9.47
N LEU A 24 18.88 3.12 -8.94
CA LEU A 24 18.51 3.04 -7.53
C LEU A 24 19.51 2.18 -6.77
N PRO A 25 20.21 2.71 -5.74
CA PRO A 25 21.04 1.92 -4.85
C PRO A 25 20.18 0.87 -4.15
N SER A 26 20.57 -0.39 -4.26
CA SER A 26 19.79 -1.52 -3.79
C SER A 26 20.68 -2.57 -3.15
N GLN A 27 20.23 -3.17 -2.07
CA GLN A 27 20.78 -4.38 -1.50
C GLN A 27 20.09 -5.57 -2.15
N ILE A 28 20.88 -6.54 -2.60
CA ILE A 28 20.37 -7.73 -3.27
C ILE A 28 20.84 -8.94 -2.50
N GLU A 29 19.93 -9.84 -2.22
CA GLU A 29 20.22 -11.16 -1.69
C GLU A 29 19.51 -12.20 -2.54
N TRP A 30 20.24 -13.28 -2.90
CA TRP A 30 19.67 -14.45 -3.56
C TRP A 30 20.13 -15.70 -2.82
N ARG A 31 19.19 -16.62 -2.60
CA ARG A 31 19.42 -17.91 -1.95
C ARG A 31 18.82 -19.03 -2.75
N SER A 32 19.56 -20.11 -2.88
CA SER A 32 19.10 -21.38 -3.45
C SER A 32 19.64 -22.50 -2.59
N ASP A 33 18.80 -23.45 -2.25
CA ASP A 33 19.16 -24.59 -1.38
C ASP A 33 18.66 -25.90 -2.03
N GLY A 34 19.51 -26.47 -2.87
CA GLY A 34 19.23 -27.71 -3.58
C GLY A 34 17.94 -27.64 -4.40
N ASP A 35 17.00 -28.54 -4.06
CA ASP A 35 15.71 -28.65 -4.76
C ASP A 35 14.61 -27.73 -4.21
N LYS A 36 14.93 -26.93 -3.17
CA LYS A 36 13.97 -25.97 -2.62
C LYS A 36 13.81 -24.77 -3.54
N PRO A 37 12.67 -24.04 -3.45
CA PRO A 37 12.50 -22.80 -4.17
C PRO A 37 13.64 -21.81 -3.89
N SER A 38 14.11 -21.14 -4.94
CA SER A 38 15.08 -20.06 -4.79
C SER A 38 14.37 -18.77 -4.43
N VAL A 39 15.00 -17.93 -3.59
CA VAL A 39 14.44 -16.65 -3.18
C VAL A 39 15.42 -15.55 -3.52
N ALA A 40 14.92 -14.53 -4.22
CA ALA A 40 15.62 -13.25 -4.43
C ALA A 40 14.97 -12.16 -3.61
N THR A 41 15.76 -11.40 -2.86
CA THR A 41 15.27 -10.25 -2.09
C THR A 41 16.03 -9.00 -2.52
N ILE A 42 15.29 -7.94 -2.80
CA ILE A 42 15.82 -6.62 -3.14
C ILE A 42 15.29 -5.62 -2.13
N ARG A 43 16.18 -4.87 -1.51
CA ARG A 43 15.84 -3.79 -0.58
C ARG A 43 16.40 -2.47 -1.09
N ALA A 44 15.56 -1.44 -1.14
CA ALA A 44 15.96 -0.11 -1.60
C ALA A 44 15.21 0.98 -0.85
N THR A 45 15.85 2.14 -0.69
CA THR A 45 15.20 3.35 -0.20
C THR A 45 14.81 4.21 -1.40
N LEU A 46 13.53 4.58 -1.48
CA LEU A 46 12.99 5.44 -2.53
C LEU A 46 12.58 6.79 -1.92
N ASP A 47 13.28 7.85 -2.33
CA ASP A 47 12.82 9.21 -2.09
C ASP A 47 11.68 9.60 -3.05
N GLU A 48 11.14 10.81 -2.89
CA GLU A 48 10.06 11.30 -3.74
C GLU A 48 10.41 11.34 -5.22
N ALA A 49 11.60 11.84 -5.55
CA ALA A 49 12.05 11.96 -6.94
C ALA A 49 12.22 10.58 -7.59
N GLN A 50 12.70 9.61 -6.83
CA GLN A 50 12.85 8.22 -7.30
C GLN A 50 11.49 7.54 -7.50
N ARG A 51 10.49 7.82 -6.67
CA ARG A 51 9.12 7.34 -6.87
C ARG A 51 8.50 7.97 -8.12
N GLN A 52 8.56 9.29 -8.26
CA GLN A 52 8.01 10.00 -9.42
C GLN A 52 8.60 9.52 -10.76
N ARG A 53 9.93 9.30 -10.83
CA ARG A 53 10.58 8.73 -12.03
C ARG A 53 10.07 7.35 -12.42
N ARG A 54 9.43 6.64 -11.49
CA ARG A 54 8.82 5.30 -11.70
C ARG A 54 7.32 5.35 -11.87
N GLY A 55 6.76 6.56 -12.03
CA GLY A 55 5.32 6.75 -12.19
C GLY A 55 4.51 6.64 -10.89
N ILE A 56 5.19 6.62 -9.73
CA ILE A 56 4.52 6.55 -8.42
C ILE A 56 4.53 7.96 -7.81
N ASP A 57 3.57 8.78 -8.19
CA ASP A 57 3.35 10.09 -7.58
C ASP A 57 2.15 10.04 -6.63
N LEU A 58 2.43 10.04 -5.34
CA LEU A 58 1.42 9.98 -4.27
C LEU A 58 1.36 11.29 -3.48
N LYS A 59 1.84 12.40 -4.04
CA LYS A 59 1.71 13.73 -3.40
C LYS A 59 0.27 14.24 -3.46
N PRO A 60 -0.20 14.95 -2.43
CA PRO A 60 0.47 15.26 -1.16
C PRO A 60 0.36 14.14 -0.11
N MET A 61 -0.32 13.03 -0.45
CA MET A 61 -0.66 11.97 0.51
C MET A 61 0.58 11.32 1.16
N LEU A 62 1.65 11.11 0.37
CA LEU A 62 2.88 10.46 0.83
C LEU A 62 4.10 11.34 0.49
N THR A 63 4.79 11.85 1.52
CA THR A 63 6.01 12.64 1.39
C THR A 63 7.15 12.04 2.20
N GLY A 64 8.40 12.30 1.77
CA GLY A 64 9.59 11.70 2.37
C GLY A 64 9.96 10.32 1.83
N PRO A 65 11.03 9.70 2.32
CA PRO A 65 11.52 8.42 1.82
C PRO A 65 10.70 7.24 2.34
N VAL A 66 10.65 6.16 1.55
CA VAL A 66 10.13 4.85 1.97
C VAL A 66 11.20 3.79 1.74
N ILE A 67 11.15 2.69 2.48
CA ILE A 67 12.04 1.55 2.27
C ILE A 67 11.20 0.41 1.71
N ALA A 68 11.47 0.03 0.48
CA ALA A 68 10.81 -1.10 -0.18
C ALA A 68 11.69 -2.35 -0.09
N THR A 69 11.05 -3.47 0.20
CA THR A 69 11.64 -4.80 0.14
C THR A 69 10.75 -5.64 -0.79
N VAL A 70 11.33 -6.19 -1.83
CA VAL A 70 10.67 -7.09 -2.78
C VAL A 70 11.34 -8.45 -2.68
N SER A 71 10.55 -9.48 -2.39
CA SER A 71 11.00 -10.87 -2.35
C SER A 71 10.30 -11.65 -3.46
N ALA A 72 11.07 -12.34 -4.29
CA ALA A 72 10.57 -13.19 -5.35
C ALA A 72 10.97 -14.63 -5.07
N THR A 73 9.98 -15.52 -4.97
CA THR A 73 10.17 -16.96 -4.78
C THR A 73 9.99 -17.67 -6.12
N PHE A 74 11.02 -18.42 -6.52
CA PHE A 74 11.06 -19.12 -7.80
C PHE A 74 10.90 -20.63 -7.59
N GLU A 75 9.78 -21.17 -8.02
CA GLU A 75 9.52 -22.60 -8.09
C GLU A 75 9.65 -23.11 -9.53
N LYS A 76 10.05 -24.38 -9.67
CA LYS A 76 10.16 -25.00 -10.98
C LYS A 76 8.80 -25.05 -11.68
N ASN A 77 8.74 -24.57 -12.93
CA ASN A 77 7.56 -24.56 -13.79
C ASN A 77 6.37 -23.72 -13.26
N LYS A 78 6.62 -22.78 -12.35
CA LYS A 78 5.62 -21.80 -11.90
C LYS A 78 6.12 -20.39 -12.14
N PRO A 79 5.22 -19.41 -12.35
CA PRO A 79 5.59 -18.01 -12.28
C PRO A 79 6.11 -17.69 -10.86
N PRO A 80 7.00 -16.70 -10.70
CA PRO A 80 7.48 -16.33 -9.38
C PRO A 80 6.34 -15.73 -8.53
N ASP A 81 6.32 -16.09 -7.24
CA ASP A 81 5.53 -15.42 -6.24
C ASP A 81 6.30 -14.17 -5.76
N ILE A 82 5.65 -13.02 -5.73
CA ILE A 82 6.29 -11.74 -5.46
C ILE A 82 5.62 -11.07 -4.26
N ASP A 83 6.33 -11.03 -3.15
CA ASP A 83 5.94 -10.33 -1.92
C ASP A 83 6.58 -8.94 -1.89
N VAL A 84 5.81 -7.92 -1.55
CA VAL A 84 6.27 -6.55 -1.42
C VAL A 84 5.99 -6.04 -0.01
N GLY A 85 7.04 -5.61 0.68
CA GLY A 85 6.96 -4.92 1.96
C GLY A 85 7.43 -3.48 1.82
N ILE A 86 6.72 -2.55 2.43
CA ILE A 86 7.06 -1.12 2.41
C ILE A 86 7.08 -0.61 3.85
N ASP A 87 8.25 -0.21 4.32
CA ASP A 87 8.39 0.52 5.57
C ASP A 87 8.12 2.01 5.31
N LEU A 88 7.03 2.48 5.89
CA LEU A 88 6.57 3.87 5.80
C LEU A 88 7.01 4.70 7.01
N THR A 89 7.75 4.11 7.96
CA THR A 89 8.21 4.80 9.17
C THR A 89 8.92 6.13 8.87
N PRO A 90 9.85 6.21 7.90
CA PRO A 90 10.55 7.46 7.64
C PRO A 90 9.70 8.49 6.86
N ALA A 91 8.59 8.08 6.26
CA ALA A 91 7.73 8.95 5.49
C ALA A 91 6.68 9.67 6.35
N ARG A 92 6.08 10.73 5.82
CA ARG A 92 4.86 11.36 6.31
C ARG A 92 3.71 10.90 5.42
N VAL A 93 2.58 10.51 6.04
CA VAL A 93 1.33 10.17 5.34
C VAL A 93 0.22 11.09 5.84
N GLU A 94 -0.58 11.64 4.92
CA GLU A 94 -1.69 12.52 5.28
C GLU A 94 -2.91 12.34 4.38
N GLY A 95 -4.08 12.74 4.89
CA GLY A 95 -5.33 12.76 4.13
C GLY A 95 -6.06 11.42 4.06
N LEU A 96 -5.65 10.41 4.79
CA LEU A 96 -6.32 9.11 4.86
C LEU A 96 -6.64 8.72 6.33
N PRO A 97 -7.83 9.04 6.86
CA PRO A 97 -8.93 9.85 6.30
C PRO A 97 -8.60 11.35 6.25
N PRO A 98 -9.49 12.22 5.73
CA PRO A 98 -9.29 13.67 5.76
C PRO A 98 -8.89 14.18 7.15
N GLY A 99 -7.82 14.99 7.21
CA GLY A 99 -7.30 15.52 8.46
C GLY A 99 -6.37 14.57 9.24
N PHE A 100 -6.24 13.32 8.85
CA PHE A 100 -5.26 12.40 9.44
C PHE A 100 -3.84 12.77 8.99
N ILE A 101 -2.92 12.73 9.94
CA ILE A 101 -1.49 12.94 9.70
C ILE A 101 -0.69 11.91 10.49
N LYS A 102 0.01 11.04 9.79
CA LYS A 102 1.07 10.21 10.33
C LYS A 102 2.40 10.91 10.10
N ARG A 103 3.10 11.27 11.17
CA ARG A 103 4.40 11.95 11.10
C ARG A 103 5.52 10.98 10.74
N ALA A 104 6.60 11.49 10.14
CA ALA A 104 7.84 10.74 9.99
C ALA A 104 8.34 10.27 11.37
N GLY A 105 8.91 9.06 11.42
CA GLY A 105 9.38 8.41 12.65
C GLY A 105 8.31 7.57 13.38
N GLN A 106 7.03 7.68 13.04
CA GLN A 106 6.00 6.80 13.58
C GLN A 106 6.00 5.47 12.81
N THR A 107 6.13 4.35 13.52
CA THR A 107 6.12 3.01 12.93
C THR A 107 4.90 2.79 12.07
N SER A 108 5.11 2.41 10.82
CA SER A 108 4.03 2.16 9.87
C SER A 108 4.55 1.37 8.67
N ARG A 109 3.66 0.58 8.09
CA ARG A 109 4.03 -0.34 7.01
C ARG A 109 2.86 -0.59 6.06
N ALA A 110 3.22 -0.97 4.83
CA ALA A 110 2.31 -1.61 3.90
C ALA A 110 2.95 -2.91 3.39
N SER A 111 2.12 -3.88 3.00
CA SER A 111 2.58 -5.12 2.35
C SER A 111 1.50 -5.65 1.44
N PHE A 112 1.90 -6.43 0.44
CA PHE A 112 0.99 -7.11 -0.49
C PHE A 112 1.75 -8.14 -1.32
N ASP A 113 1.01 -9.11 -1.84
CA ASP A 113 1.47 -10.02 -2.87
C ASP A 113 1.15 -9.42 -4.23
N TYR A 114 2.17 -9.28 -5.07
CA TYR A 114 2.04 -8.66 -6.38
C TYR A 114 1.80 -9.70 -7.46
N ALA A 115 0.73 -9.54 -8.22
CA ALA A 115 0.48 -10.32 -9.42
C ALA A 115 0.08 -9.44 -10.59
N GLN A 116 0.58 -9.75 -11.78
CA GLN A 116 0.09 -9.14 -13.01
C GLN A 116 -0.84 -10.12 -13.73
N ARG A 117 -2.09 -9.69 -13.98
CA ARG A 117 -3.12 -10.48 -14.66
C ARG A 117 -3.59 -9.71 -15.92
N GLY A 118 -2.90 -9.96 -17.02
CA GLY A 118 -3.11 -9.21 -18.26
C GLY A 118 -2.73 -7.74 -18.09
N GLU A 119 -3.68 -6.83 -18.29
CA GLU A 119 -3.49 -5.38 -18.11
C GLU A 119 -3.76 -4.89 -16.68
N ARG A 120 -4.08 -5.78 -15.75
CA ARG A 120 -4.35 -5.43 -14.35
C ARG A 120 -3.17 -5.82 -13.46
N ILE A 121 -2.89 -4.97 -12.51
CA ILE A 121 -2.02 -5.24 -11.38
C ILE A 121 -2.91 -5.58 -10.19
N VAL A 122 -2.66 -6.73 -9.60
CA VAL A 122 -3.41 -7.22 -8.44
C VAL A 122 -2.47 -7.22 -7.24
N LEU A 123 -2.90 -6.57 -6.17
CA LEU A 123 -2.25 -6.57 -4.87
C LEU A 123 -3.11 -7.42 -3.95
N ASP A 124 -2.82 -8.73 -3.92
CA ASP A 124 -3.48 -9.68 -3.02
C ASP A 124 -2.87 -9.54 -1.60
N ASP A 125 -3.58 -9.94 -0.57
CA ASP A 125 -3.19 -9.83 0.84
C ASP A 125 -2.68 -8.43 1.24
N PHE A 126 -3.27 -7.40 0.61
CA PHE A 126 -2.93 -6.01 0.89
C PHE A 126 -3.16 -5.67 2.35
N SER A 127 -2.13 -5.12 2.99
CA SER A 127 -2.17 -4.63 4.37
C SER A 127 -1.52 -3.26 4.44
N LEU A 128 -2.21 -2.30 5.05
CA LEU A 128 -1.69 -0.98 5.42
C LEU A 128 -1.91 -0.77 6.91
N ASP A 129 -0.86 -0.42 7.64
CA ASP A 129 -0.90 -0.10 9.06
C ASP A 129 -0.20 1.23 9.31
N LEU A 130 -0.97 2.25 9.71
CA LEU A 130 -0.49 3.58 10.08
C LEU A 130 -0.79 3.89 11.57
N GLY A 131 -1.01 2.85 12.38
CA GLY A 131 -1.44 2.94 13.78
C GLY A 131 -2.97 3.00 13.91
N PRO A 132 -3.59 4.18 14.02
CA PRO A 132 -5.06 4.25 14.10
C PRO A 132 -5.76 3.81 12.82
N VAL A 133 -5.11 4.00 11.67
CA VAL A 133 -5.62 3.58 10.35
C VAL A 133 -5.07 2.21 10.01
N ALA A 134 -5.96 1.27 9.65
CA ALA A 134 -5.58 -0.06 9.19
C ALA A 134 -6.53 -0.53 8.08
N LEU A 135 -5.96 -0.97 6.98
CA LEU A 135 -6.67 -1.56 5.84
C LEU A 135 -6.12 -2.95 5.59
N ARG A 136 -7.01 -3.92 5.34
CA ARG A 136 -6.63 -5.27 4.89
C ARG A 136 -7.59 -5.76 3.84
N GLY A 137 -7.07 -6.36 2.78
CA GLY A 137 -7.90 -6.87 1.70
C GLY A 137 -7.14 -7.01 0.39
N LYS A 138 -7.78 -6.64 -0.69
CA LYS A 138 -7.28 -6.78 -2.06
C LYS A 138 -7.46 -5.48 -2.83
N VAL A 139 -6.47 -5.13 -3.66
CA VAL A 139 -6.51 -3.94 -4.52
C VAL A 139 -6.20 -4.34 -5.96
N GLU A 140 -7.01 -3.85 -6.89
CA GLU A 140 -6.78 -4.01 -8.33
C GLU A 140 -6.51 -2.63 -8.96
N LEU A 141 -5.40 -2.54 -9.67
CA LEU A 141 -4.98 -1.35 -10.39
C LEU A 141 -4.98 -1.61 -11.89
N GLY A 142 -5.17 -0.58 -12.69
CA GLY A 142 -4.88 -0.61 -14.11
C GLY A 142 -3.37 -0.66 -14.38
N LYS A 143 -2.98 -0.87 -15.63
CA LYS A 143 -1.57 -0.85 -16.04
C LYS A 143 -0.87 0.50 -15.82
N ASP A 144 -1.65 1.56 -15.74
CA ASP A 144 -1.24 2.93 -15.43
C ASP A 144 -1.10 3.19 -13.92
N GLY A 145 -1.37 2.17 -13.08
CA GLY A 145 -1.38 2.27 -11.62
C GLY A 145 -2.64 2.93 -11.03
N ALA A 146 -3.63 3.28 -11.85
CA ALA A 146 -4.88 3.85 -11.37
C ALA A 146 -5.73 2.79 -10.67
N LEU A 147 -6.33 3.15 -9.52
CA LEU A 147 -7.26 2.28 -8.81
C LEU A 147 -8.44 1.91 -9.71
N GLN A 148 -8.71 0.63 -9.85
CA GLN A 148 -9.89 0.08 -10.53
C GLN A 148 -10.90 -0.46 -9.52
N LYS A 149 -10.41 -1.27 -8.59
CA LYS A 149 -11.23 -1.89 -7.55
C LYS A 149 -10.41 -2.09 -6.29
N ALA A 150 -11.06 -1.99 -5.12
CA ALA A 150 -10.51 -2.48 -3.87
C ALA A 150 -11.60 -3.12 -3.02
N GLU A 151 -11.24 -4.19 -2.32
CA GLU A 151 -12.11 -4.91 -1.38
C GLU A 151 -11.36 -5.03 -0.06
N PHE A 152 -11.83 -4.34 0.97
CA PHE A 152 -11.23 -4.37 2.30
C PHE A 152 -12.12 -5.11 3.27
N GLU A 153 -11.65 -6.21 3.80
CA GLU A 153 -12.28 -6.97 4.88
C GLU A 153 -12.13 -6.25 6.22
N GLN A 154 -11.02 -5.52 6.38
CA GLN A 154 -10.79 -4.57 7.45
C GLN A 154 -10.63 -3.17 6.86
N PHE A 155 -11.55 -2.28 7.21
CA PHE A 155 -11.52 -0.88 6.82
C PHE A 155 -11.65 -0.03 8.07
N ARG A 156 -10.52 0.31 8.68
CA ARG A 156 -10.43 1.11 9.89
C ARG A 156 -9.69 2.40 9.58
N LEU A 157 -10.38 3.51 9.65
CA LEU A 157 -9.83 4.87 9.46
C LEU A 157 -9.77 5.66 10.77
N SER A 158 -10.49 5.20 11.79
CA SER A 158 -10.48 5.72 13.16
C SER A 158 -10.41 4.56 14.17
N PRO A 159 -9.92 4.76 15.40
CA PRO A 159 -9.71 3.68 16.36
C PRO A 159 -10.95 2.85 16.69
N GLY A 160 -12.14 3.45 16.59
CA GLY A 160 -13.43 2.78 16.89
C GLY A 160 -14.10 2.11 15.69
N ASP A 161 -13.50 2.18 14.50
CA ASP A 161 -14.11 1.60 13.30
C ASP A 161 -14.01 0.08 13.30
N ASN A 162 -15.14 -0.54 12.96
CA ASN A 162 -15.28 -1.97 12.69
C ASN A 162 -16.14 -2.13 11.43
N ALA A 163 -15.50 -1.99 10.30
CA ALA A 163 -16.13 -1.97 8.99
C ALA A 163 -15.30 -2.70 7.93
N ARG A 164 -15.97 -3.05 6.85
CA ARG A 164 -15.43 -3.48 5.57
C ARG A 164 -15.80 -2.45 4.51
N ALA A 165 -15.04 -2.37 3.42
CA ALA A 165 -15.35 -1.45 2.34
C ALA A 165 -15.06 -2.07 0.97
N THR A 166 -15.84 -1.66 -0.02
CA THR A 166 -15.54 -1.89 -1.43
C THR A 166 -15.44 -0.55 -2.15
N LEU A 167 -14.41 -0.41 -2.96
CA LEU A 167 -14.19 0.76 -3.81
C LEU A 167 -14.17 0.28 -5.26
N GLU A 168 -14.88 0.98 -6.13
CA GLU A 168 -14.92 0.66 -7.55
C GLU A 168 -14.90 1.93 -8.39
N LYS A 169 -13.97 2.00 -9.34
CA LYS A 169 -13.88 3.10 -10.29
C LYS A 169 -14.94 2.95 -11.37
N GLN A 170 -15.82 3.93 -11.50
CA GLN A 170 -16.86 3.99 -12.52
C GLN A 170 -16.69 5.28 -13.35
N ARG A 171 -15.98 5.20 -14.49
CA ARG A 171 -15.64 6.37 -15.32
C ARG A 171 -14.91 7.45 -14.50
N ASN A 172 -15.57 8.57 -14.20
CA ASN A 172 -15.00 9.68 -13.41
C ASN A 172 -15.30 9.60 -11.91
N THR A 173 -16.22 8.73 -11.50
CA THR A 173 -16.67 8.60 -10.11
C THR A 173 -16.06 7.37 -9.47
N THR A 174 -15.69 7.45 -8.21
CA THR A 174 -15.33 6.28 -7.40
C THR A 174 -16.48 5.97 -6.45
N ARG A 175 -17.10 4.81 -6.63
CA ARG A 175 -18.13 4.33 -5.71
C ARG A 175 -17.46 3.66 -4.52
N VAL A 176 -17.83 4.07 -3.32
CA VAL A 176 -17.34 3.54 -2.04
C VAL A 176 -18.52 3.05 -1.23
N ASN A 177 -18.55 1.76 -0.95
CA ASN A 177 -19.57 1.16 -0.08
C ASN A 177 -18.88 0.74 1.22
N VAL A 178 -19.37 1.24 2.35
CA VAL A 178 -18.88 0.87 3.68
C VAL A 178 -20.00 0.14 4.43
N ARG A 179 -19.67 -1.00 5.02
CA ARG A 179 -20.60 -1.85 5.78
C ARG A 179 -19.93 -2.30 7.06
N GLY A 180 -20.60 -2.18 8.21
CA GLY A 180 -19.99 -2.60 9.47
C GLY A 180 -20.83 -2.41 10.70
N ASN A 181 -20.20 -2.64 11.86
CA ASN A 181 -20.83 -2.42 13.15
C ASN A 181 -20.68 -0.96 13.61
N SER A 182 -19.52 -0.35 13.35
CA SER A 182 -19.24 1.03 13.75
C SER A 182 -18.37 1.73 12.71
N PHE A 183 -18.67 3.01 12.45
CA PHE A 183 -17.88 3.83 11.56
C PHE A 183 -17.94 5.32 11.98
N ASP A 184 -16.77 5.98 11.99
CA ASP A 184 -16.63 7.38 12.36
C ASP A 184 -16.66 8.29 11.13
N LEU A 185 -17.74 9.03 10.96
CA LEU A 185 -17.93 9.98 9.87
C LEU A 185 -17.27 11.35 10.11
N ARG A 186 -16.87 11.65 11.34
CA ARG A 186 -16.36 12.98 11.70
C ARG A 186 -15.18 13.47 10.87
N PRO A 187 -14.19 12.62 10.50
CA PRO A 187 -13.09 13.08 9.63
C PRO A 187 -13.58 13.57 8.27
N PHE A 188 -14.55 12.89 7.68
CA PHE A 188 -15.12 13.24 6.38
C PHE A 188 -15.95 14.50 6.43
N LEU A 189 -16.82 14.61 7.42
CA LEU A 189 -17.68 15.77 7.62
C LEU A 189 -16.87 17.05 7.87
N ARG A 190 -15.78 16.96 8.64
CA ARG A 190 -14.85 18.09 8.83
C ARG A 190 -14.14 18.49 7.53
N GLY A 191 -13.79 17.52 6.70
CA GLY A 191 -13.18 17.76 5.38
C GLY A 191 -14.07 18.61 4.49
N VAL A 192 -15.36 18.25 4.42
CA VAL A 192 -16.37 19.00 3.66
C VAL A 192 -16.56 20.40 4.20
N GLN A 193 -16.72 20.57 5.53
CA GLN A 193 -16.96 21.88 6.14
C GLN A 193 -15.76 22.85 6.04
N SER A 194 -14.52 22.30 6.00
CA SER A 194 -13.33 23.14 5.97
C SER A 194 -13.00 23.70 4.58
N GLY A 195 -13.78 23.38 3.54
CA GLY A 195 -13.53 23.79 2.16
C GLY A 195 -12.18 23.35 1.59
N LYS A 196 -11.50 22.42 2.27
CA LYS A 196 -10.18 21.90 1.86
C LYS A 196 -10.26 20.84 0.77
N ILE A 197 -11.47 20.47 0.37
CA ILE A 197 -11.69 19.60 -0.80
C ILE A 197 -11.66 20.56 -2.00
N ASP A 198 -10.55 20.53 -2.73
CA ASP A 198 -10.43 21.23 -4.03
C ASP A 198 -11.31 20.47 -5.04
N GLU A 199 -12.54 20.94 -5.23
CA GLU A 199 -13.53 20.31 -6.13
C GLU A 199 -13.00 20.11 -7.55
N ALA A 200 -12.07 20.96 -7.99
CA ALA A 200 -11.47 20.87 -9.34
C ALA A 200 -10.45 19.71 -9.49
N LYS A 201 -9.97 19.16 -8.38
CA LYS A 201 -8.91 18.12 -8.37
C LYS A 201 -9.33 16.81 -7.69
N THR A 202 -10.46 16.79 -7.02
CA THR A 202 -10.94 15.61 -6.31
C THR A 202 -11.88 14.85 -7.25
N PRO A 203 -11.61 13.57 -7.58
CA PRO A 203 -12.56 12.78 -8.35
C PRO A 203 -13.87 12.67 -7.58
N ASP A 204 -14.99 12.65 -8.30
CA ASP A 204 -16.31 12.45 -7.71
C ASP A 204 -16.32 11.14 -6.91
N VAL A 205 -16.82 11.20 -5.69
CA VAL A 205 -16.97 10.02 -4.80
C VAL A 205 -18.44 9.85 -4.47
N ASP A 206 -18.98 8.68 -4.83
CA ASP A 206 -20.31 8.22 -4.42
C ASP A 206 -20.13 7.31 -3.19
N LEU A 207 -20.57 7.78 -2.02
CA LEU A 207 -20.32 7.13 -0.74
C LEU A 207 -21.62 6.61 -0.15
N ASP A 208 -21.73 5.28 -0.03
CA ASP A 208 -22.84 4.58 0.63
C ASP A 208 -22.34 3.89 1.91
N ILE A 209 -22.84 4.31 3.05
CA ILE A 209 -22.43 3.80 4.37
C ILE A 209 -23.62 3.20 5.10
N GLN A 210 -23.46 1.95 5.56
CA GLN A 210 -24.41 1.28 6.45
C GLN A 210 -23.64 0.66 7.63
N ALA A 211 -23.88 1.19 8.80
CA ALA A 211 -23.30 0.68 10.05
C ALA A 211 -24.34 0.73 11.16
N THR A 212 -24.23 -0.18 12.12
CA THR A 212 -25.12 -0.20 13.30
C THR A 212 -24.93 1.04 14.15
N VAL A 213 -23.70 1.54 14.22
CA VAL A 213 -23.32 2.76 14.95
C VAL A 213 -22.56 3.68 14.01
N LEU A 214 -23.11 4.86 13.72
CA LEU A 214 -22.44 5.93 13.01
C LEU A 214 -22.10 7.05 13.99
N VAL A 215 -20.83 7.45 14.05
CA VAL A 215 -20.39 8.56 14.90
C VAL A 215 -20.35 9.83 14.06
N GLY A 216 -21.29 10.75 14.35
CA GLY A 216 -21.41 12.07 13.71
C GLY A 216 -20.86 13.22 14.55
N PHE A 217 -21.24 14.45 14.23
CA PHE A 217 -20.98 15.61 15.06
C PHE A 217 -21.76 15.52 16.38
N SER A 218 -21.15 16.02 17.46
CA SER A 218 -21.73 16.05 18.81
C SER A 218 -21.76 14.70 19.55
N SER A 219 -21.05 13.68 19.08
CA SER A 219 -21.05 12.33 19.67
C SER A 219 -22.45 11.68 19.75
N GLU A 220 -23.39 12.17 18.98
CA GLU A 220 -24.72 11.55 18.87
C GLU A 220 -24.64 10.31 18.00
N LEU A 221 -25.25 9.23 18.46
CA LEU A 221 -25.50 8.02 17.69
C LEU A 221 -26.64 8.34 16.71
N ILE A 222 -26.39 8.17 15.44
CA ILE A 222 -27.36 8.33 14.36
C ILE A 222 -27.88 6.96 13.96
#